data_f792efda79e7f4a9b6140c68526da09c
#
_entry.id   f792efda79e7f4a9b6140c68526da09c
#
_cell.length_a   1.000
_cell.length_b   1.000
_cell.length_c   1.000
_cell.angle_alpha   90.00
_cell.angle_beta   90.00
_cell.angle_gamma   90.00
#
_symmetry.space_group_name_H-M   'P 1'
#
loop_
_entity.id
_entity.type
_entity.pdbx_description
1 polymer ?
#
loop_
_entity_poly.entity_id
_entity_poly.type
_entity_poly.pdbx_seq_one_letter_code
_entity_poly.pdbx_strand_id
1 'polypeptide(L)'
;MRLRLFQLSAVVLLALGAIVLLSPINAQWLQWYLAFNSKLLRFVVDMARVSLIALLLAGLLAPFEALGWWAGWYGDGIETHISCKLPESLSSPTAQAAIASRSNADDPSGAEVPSRYIIYLDGISQSSADYPKRVQNFLSTLEASLPKDMVFVQDIMAYSALNRPLTMQRPFARFWRWVNQVEEWHPRSPLDILVNLRNTFQVAVSTDNRYGPVFNRGTAQVILNSLRQRGYRPGVPITLLGYSGGAQVALGAVTYLKYALDVPIEVISLAGVVSGNNGVAEIEKLYHLRGDRDLLAKIGALMFPMRWPVAAWSSWNLAREAGRVRFISLGPVSHSGPKGPIDPVSRLPNGHSHLSQTLEIVLDILTGPCQSKEIAKA
;
A
#
# COMPACT_ATOMS: atom_id res chain seq x y z
N MET A 1 -18.41 -4.01 28.46
CA MET A 1 -19.43 -4.92 27.92
C MET A 1 -19.22 -5.19 26.42
N ARG A 2 -19.02 -4.19 25.58
CA ARG A 2 -18.82 -4.34 24.11
C ARG A 2 -17.58 -5.18 23.72
N LEU A 3 -16.47 -5.07 24.43
CA LEU A 3 -15.25 -5.85 24.19
C LEU A 3 -15.45 -7.36 24.43
N ARG A 4 -16.24 -7.74 25.44
CA ARG A 4 -16.57 -9.14 25.73
C ARG A 4 -17.51 -9.75 24.68
N LEU A 5 -18.46 -8.97 24.17
CA LEU A 5 -19.33 -9.42 23.06
C LEU A 5 -18.53 -9.68 21.78
N PHE A 6 -17.56 -8.81 21.48
CA PHE A 6 -16.68 -8.98 20.32
C PHE A 6 -15.78 -10.22 20.44
N GLN A 7 -15.18 -10.44 21.62
CA GLN A 7 -14.39 -11.64 21.89
C GLN A 7 -15.24 -12.91 21.78
N LEU A 8 -16.50 -12.85 22.26
CA LEU A 8 -17.45 -13.96 22.13
C LEU A 8 -17.80 -14.23 20.66
N SER A 9 -18.05 -13.20 19.87
CA SER A 9 -18.34 -13.32 18.43
C SER A 9 -17.16 -13.92 17.65
N ALA A 10 -15.94 -13.50 17.95
CA ALA A 10 -14.74 -14.05 17.32
C ALA A 10 -14.52 -15.53 17.69
N VAL A 11 -14.74 -15.89 18.97
CA VAL A 11 -14.67 -17.29 19.44
C VAL A 11 -15.77 -18.14 18.79
N VAL A 12 -16.99 -17.62 18.68
CA VAL A 12 -18.11 -18.32 18.02
C VAL A 12 -17.84 -18.54 16.54
N LEU A 13 -17.28 -17.54 15.82
CA LEU A 13 -16.94 -17.69 14.42
C LEU A 13 -15.77 -18.68 14.21
N LEU A 14 -14.78 -18.67 15.11
CA LEU A 14 -13.69 -19.65 15.08
C LEU A 14 -14.20 -21.06 15.39
N ALA A 15 -15.13 -21.19 16.33
CA ALA A 15 -15.76 -22.48 16.66
C ALA A 15 -16.63 -22.99 15.50
N LEU A 16 -17.42 -22.12 14.86
CA LEU A 16 -18.20 -22.48 13.67
C LEU A 16 -17.29 -22.87 12.49
N GLY A 17 -16.19 -22.15 12.27
CA GLY A 17 -15.18 -22.51 11.29
C GLY A 17 -14.55 -23.87 11.59
N ALA A 18 -14.21 -24.14 12.84
CA ALA A 18 -13.68 -25.44 13.27
C ALA A 18 -14.71 -26.57 13.11
N ILE A 19 -15.97 -26.33 13.43
CA ILE A 19 -17.07 -27.31 13.24
C ILE A 19 -17.25 -27.63 11.75
N VAL A 20 -17.24 -26.63 10.88
CA VAL A 20 -17.32 -26.84 9.42
C VAL A 20 -16.09 -27.62 8.92
N LEU A 21 -14.91 -27.33 9.43
CA LEU A 21 -13.66 -28.01 9.06
C LEU A 21 -13.58 -29.45 9.59
N LEU A 22 -14.26 -29.76 10.71
CA LEU A 22 -14.32 -31.08 11.34
C LEU A 22 -15.59 -31.88 10.97
N SER A 23 -16.40 -31.37 10.05
CA SER A 23 -17.65 -32.01 9.64
C SER A 23 -17.41 -33.31 8.87
N PRO A 24 -18.42 -34.20 8.73
CA PRO A 24 -18.36 -35.46 7.98
C PRO A 24 -17.93 -35.28 6.51
N ILE A 25 -18.17 -34.10 5.92
CA ILE A 25 -17.68 -33.73 4.58
C ILE A 25 -16.15 -33.82 4.56
N ASN A 26 -15.46 -33.51 5.64
CA ASN A 26 -14.02 -33.66 5.74
C ASN A 26 -13.52 -35.11 5.81
N ALA A 27 -14.34 -36.05 6.29
CA ALA A 27 -13.94 -37.46 6.30
C ALA A 27 -13.85 -38.05 4.87
N GLN A 28 -14.74 -37.67 3.98
CA GLN A 28 -14.67 -38.03 2.58
C GLN A 28 -13.47 -37.36 1.87
N TRP A 29 -13.21 -36.09 2.16
CA TRP A 29 -12.03 -35.38 1.67
C TRP A 29 -10.74 -36.02 2.20
N LEU A 30 -10.70 -36.46 3.45
CA LEU A 30 -9.54 -37.12 4.02
C LEU A 30 -9.26 -38.46 3.35
N GLN A 31 -10.31 -39.25 3.03
CA GLN A 31 -10.15 -40.49 2.27
C GLN A 31 -9.62 -40.22 0.86
N TRP A 32 -10.16 -39.21 0.20
CA TRP A 32 -9.68 -38.76 -1.10
C TRP A 32 -8.23 -38.29 -1.04
N TYR A 33 -7.88 -37.47 -0.05
CA TYR A 33 -6.53 -36.98 0.19
C TYR A 33 -5.53 -38.11 0.43
N LEU A 34 -5.90 -39.13 1.20
CA LEU A 34 -5.06 -40.31 1.49
C LEU A 34 -4.89 -41.21 0.26
N ALA A 35 -5.81 -41.15 -0.70
CA ALA A 35 -5.71 -41.88 -1.98
C ALA A 35 -4.66 -41.26 -2.94
N PHE A 36 -4.19 -40.04 -2.75
CA PHE A 36 -3.16 -39.44 -3.57
C PHE A 36 -1.80 -40.08 -3.31
N ASN A 37 -1.27 -40.82 -4.30
CA ASN A 37 0.06 -41.40 -4.23
C ASN A 37 1.21 -40.39 -4.39
N SER A 38 0.94 -39.21 -4.92
CA SER A 38 1.95 -38.17 -5.16
C SER A 38 2.17 -37.28 -3.95
N LYS A 39 3.38 -37.28 -3.40
CA LYS A 39 3.80 -36.36 -2.33
C LYS A 39 3.63 -34.88 -2.73
N LEU A 40 3.89 -34.57 -4.01
CA LEU A 40 3.73 -33.23 -4.54
C LEU A 40 2.26 -32.78 -4.52
N LEU A 41 1.34 -33.65 -4.94
CA LEU A 41 -0.08 -33.32 -4.96
C LEU A 41 -0.65 -33.11 -3.55
N ARG A 42 -0.23 -33.95 -2.58
CA ARG A 42 -0.57 -33.74 -1.15
C ARG A 42 -0.07 -32.40 -0.65
N PHE A 43 1.18 -32.05 -0.94
CA PHE A 43 1.76 -30.75 -0.55
C PHE A 43 0.97 -29.58 -1.15
N VAL A 44 0.59 -29.66 -2.44
CA VAL A 44 -0.22 -28.61 -3.10
C VAL A 44 -1.61 -28.47 -2.44
N VAL A 45 -2.26 -29.60 -2.13
CA VAL A 45 -3.57 -29.58 -1.43
C VAL A 45 -3.43 -29.01 -0.02
N ASP A 46 -2.40 -29.37 0.73
CA ASP A 46 -2.16 -28.83 2.07
C ASP A 46 -1.87 -27.33 2.04
N MET A 47 -1.06 -26.89 1.08
CA MET A 47 -0.81 -25.46 0.88
C MET A 47 -2.08 -24.70 0.51
N ALA A 48 -2.93 -25.27 -0.36
CA ALA A 48 -4.21 -24.66 -0.71
C ALA A 48 -5.15 -24.54 0.52
N ARG A 49 -5.21 -25.59 1.36
CA ARG A 49 -6.01 -25.57 2.62
C ARG A 49 -5.49 -24.53 3.61
N VAL A 50 -4.19 -24.53 3.86
CA VAL A 50 -3.57 -23.54 4.77
C VAL A 50 -3.80 -22.13 4.25
N SER A 51 -3.64 -21.91 2.93
CA SER A 51 -3.89 -20.62 2.31
C SER A 51 -5.35 -20.18 2.43
N LEU A 52 -6.30 -21.09 2.24
CA LEU A 52 -7.72 -20.80 2.39
C LEU A 52 -8.09 -20.45 3.86
N ILE A 53 -7.59 -21.22 4.82
CA ILE A 53 -7.80 -20.94 6.26
C ILE A 53 -7.18 -19.58 6.61
N ALA A 54 -5.96 -19.32 6.17
CA ALA A 54 -5.28 -18.06 6.43
C ALA A 54 -5.99 -16.87 5.75
N LEU A 55 -6.54 -17.06 4.54
CA LEU A 55 -7.36 -16.06 3.86
C LEU A 55 -8.66 -15.76 4.62
N LEU A 56 -9.34 -16.78 5.12
CA LEU A 56 -10.54 -16.63 5.94
C LEU A 56 -10.22 -15.89 7.25
N LEU A 57 -9.12 -16.25 7.92
CA LEU A 57 -8.67 -15.57 9.14
C LEU A 57 -8.25 -14.13 8.85
N ALA A 58 -7.52 -13.88 7.77
CA ALA A 58 -7.14 -12.54 7.34
C ALA A 58 -8.39 -11.70 6.99
N GLY A 59 -9.37 -12.31 6.31
CA GLY A 59 -10.65 -11.68 5.99
C GLY A 59 -11.48 -11.33 7.22
N LEU A 60 -11.41 -12.14 8.28
CA LEU A 60 -12.04 -11.84 9.56
C LEU A 60 -11.34 -10.70 10.32
N LEU A 61 -10.02 -10.62 10.24
CA LEU A 61 -9.23 -9.68 11.03
C LEU A 61 -9.11 -8.29 10.41
N ALA A 62 -8.94 -8.21 9.09
CA ALA A 62 -8.70 -6.94 8.40
C ALA A 62 -9.92 -6.00 8.36
N PRO A 63 -11.14 -6.44 8.04
CA PRO A 63 -12.32 -5.56 8.06
C PRO A 63 -12.67 -5.03 9.44
N PHE A 64 -12.44 -5.81 10.49
CA PHE A 64 -12.74 -5.39 11.87
C PHE A 64 -11.85 -4.26 12.34
N GLU A 65 -10.58 -4.22 11.93
CA GLU A 65 -9.70 -3.10 12.24
C GLU A 65 -10.19 -1.82 11.55
N ALA A 66 -10.48 -1.89 10.27
CA ALA A 66 -10.99 -0.73 9.52
C ALA A 66 -12.35 -0.26 10.04
N LEU A 67 -13.26 -1.19 10.35
CA LEU A 67 -14.55 -0.88 10.96
C LEU A 67 -14.39 -0.32 12.38
N GLY A 68 -13.49 -0.89 13.18
CA GLY A 68 -13.19 -0.42 14.52
C GLY A 68 -12.59 0.99 14.52
N TRP A 69 -11.73 1.29 13.56
CA TRP A 69 -11.21 2.63 13.35
C TRP A 69 -12.33 3.61 12.97
N TRP A 70 -13.13 3.25 11.99
CA TRP A 70 -14.25 4.07 11.54
C TRP A 70 -15.29 4.29 12.64
N ALA A 71 -15.56 3.26 13.48
CA ALA A 71 -16.47 3.35 14.62
C ALA A 71 -15.86 4.05 15.85
N GLY A 72 -14.61 4.48 15.80
CA GLY A 72 -13.92 5.12 16.92
C GLY A 72 -13.59 4.19 18.09
N TRP A 73 -13.55 2.85 17.86
CA TRP A 73 -13.33 1.87 18.94
C TRP A 73 -11.93 1.92 19.54
N TYR A 74 -10.98 2.45 18.79
CA TYR A 74 -9.57 2.48 19.20
C TYR A 74 -9.20 3.73 20.01
N GLY A 75 -10.20 4.53 20.42
CA GLY A 75 -10.19 5.68 21.30
C GLY A 75 -8.86 6.37 21.60
N ASP A 76 -8.94 7.66 21.86
CA ASP A 76 -7.94 8.52 22.45
C ASP A 76 -6.66 8.78 21.63
N GLY A 77 -6.70 9.79 20.82
CA GLY A 77 -5.56 10.40 20.14
C GLY A 77 -5.59 10.34 18.62
N ILE A 78 -6.63 9.78 18.03
CA ILE A 78 -6.94 9.97 16.62
C ILE A 78 -8.14 10.89 16.58
N GLU A 79 -7.97 12.09 16.06
CA GLU A 79 -9.10 12.91 15.68
C GLU A 79 -9.96 12.11 14.70
N THR A 80 -11.02 11.48 15.21
CA THR A 80 -12.00 10.68 14.44
C THR A 80 -12.83 11.57 13.52
N HIS A 81 -12.71 12.86 13.67
CA HIS A 81 -13.22 13.81 12.71
C HIS A 81 -12.15 14.07 11.66
N ILE A 82 -12.32 13.46 10.48
CA ILE A 82 -11.91 14.17 9.29
C ILE A 82 -12.77 15.41 9.27
N SER A 83 -12.32 16.46 9.93
CA SER A 83 -12.67 17.80 9.51
C SER A 83 -12.02 17.93 8.14
N CYS A 84 -12.73 17.48 7.12
CA CYS A 84 -12.39 17.74 5.72
C CYS A 84 -12.56 19.22 5.39
N LYS A 85 -12.86 20.03 6.39
CA LYS A 85 -12.77 21.47 6.29
C LYS A 85 -11.42 21.88 6.83
N LEU A 86 -10.54 22.41 5.97
CA LEU A 86 -9.62 23.45 6.45
C LEU A 86 -10.43 24.32 7.43
N PRO A 87 -9.81 24.82 8.52
CA PRO A 87 -10.47 25.78 9.40
C PRO A 87 -11.21 26.79 8.53
N GLU A 88 -12.47 27.06 8.81
CA GLU A 88 -13.29 28.03 8.05
C GLU A 88 -12.58 29.38 7.84
N SER A 89 -11.61 29.69 8.69
CA SER A 89 -10.67 30.82 8.54
C SER A 89 -9.82 30.76 7.26
N LEU A 90 -9.65 29.60 6.61
CA LEU A 90 -8.86 29.43 5.39
C LEU A 90 -9.73 29.21 4.14
N SER A 91 -11.02 29.01 4.28
CA SER A 91 -11.95 28.79 3.18
C SER A 91 -12.62 30.04 2.64
N SER A 92 -12.39 31.22 3.25
CA SER A 92 -12.92 32.47 2.73
C SER A 92 -12.07 32.99 1.56
N PRO A 93 -12.70 33.60 0.53
CA PRO A 93 -11.95 34.23 -0.58
C PRO A 93 -10.90 35.24 -0.10
N THR A 94 -11.16 35.88 1.05
CA THR A 94 -10.24 36.82 1.71
C THR A 94 -9.02 36.10 2.31
N ALA A 95 -9.17 34.85 2.81
CA ALA A 95 -8.05 34.07 3.33
C ALA A 95 -7.21 33.48 2.18
N GLN A 96 -7.81 33.10 1.07
CA GLN A 96 -7.07 32.66 -0.13
C GLN A 96 -6.28 33.82 -0.75
N ALA A 97 -6.87 35.02 -0.80
CA ALA A 97 -6.15 36.24 -1.21
C ALA A 97 -5.04 36.60 -0.20
N ALA A 98 -5.26 36.39 1.11
CA ALA A 98 -4.26 36.64 2.15
C ALA A 98 -3.14 35.56 2.13
N ILE A 99 -3.44 34.33 1.71
CA ILE A 99 -2.41 33.28 1.50
C ILE A 99 -1.59 33.61 0.24
N ALA A 100 -2.22 34.03 -0.83
CA ALA A 100 -1.54 34.46 -2.04
C ALA A 100 -0.70 35.73 -1.83
N SER A 101 -1.13 36.64 -0.96
CA SER A 101 -0.37 37.84 -0.59
C SER A 101 0.72 37.57 0.47
N ARG A 102 0.58 36.52 1.29
CA ARG A 102 1.60 36.07 2.26
C ARG A 102 2.72 35.25 1.63
N SER A 103 2.55 34.72 0.41
CA SER A 103 3.64 34.10 -0.34
C SER A 103 4.75 35.10 -0.72
N ASN A 104 4.50 36.40 -0.56
CA ASN A 104 5.45 37.50 -0.80
C ASN A 104 5.85 38.27 0.45
N ALA A 105 5.47 37.83 1.66
CA ALA A 105 5.87 38.46 2.92
C ALA A 105 6.81 37.51 3.67
N ASP A 106 8.01 37.97 3.93
CA ASP A 106 9.09 37.32 4.67
C ASP A 106 8.57 36.54 5.89
N ASP A 107 8.63 35.20 5.81
CA ASP A 107 8.51 34.33 6.99
C ASP A 107 9.83 34.49 7.80
N PRO A 108 9.80 34.99 9.03
CA PRO A 108 11.02 35.24 9.80
C PRO A 108 11.78 33.98 10.20
N SER A 109 11.28 32.77 9.85
CA SER A 109 11.95 31.50 10.14
C SER A 109 13.01 31.11 9.10
N GLY A 110 13.07 31.74 7.93
CA GLY A 110 14.06 31.43 6.89
C GLY A 110 14.03 29.96 6.39
N ALA A 111 13.04 29.19 6.77
CA ALA A 111 12.92 27.80 6.37
C ALA A 111 12.42 27.73 4.91
N GLU A 112 13.26 27.21 4.03
CA GLU A 112 12.98 27.00 2.62
C GLU A 112 11.71 26.12 2.46
N VAL A 113 10.76 26.57 1.62
CA VAL A 113 9.52 25.81 1.38
C VAL A 113 9.87 24.55 0.61
N PRO A 114 9.50 23.36 1.09
CA PRO A 114 9.75 22.13 0.36
C PRO A 114 9.14 22.18 -1.04
N SER A 115 9.88 21.71 -2.05
CA SER A 115 9.37 21.61 -3.42
C SER A 115 8.38 20.47 -3.59
N ARG A 116 8.49 19.41 -2.77
CA ARG A 116 7.68 18.18 -2.87
C ARG A 116 7.71 17.36 -1.59
N TYR A 117 6.61 16.69 -1.27
CA TYR A 117 6.56 15.62 -0.28
C TYR A 117 6.46 14.28 -0.98
N ILE A 118 7.30 13.33 -0.59
CA ILE A 118 7.34 11.96 -1.13
C ILE A 118 6.96 11.02 -0.02
N ILE A 119 5.87 10.24 -0.20
CA ILE A 119 5.35 9.33 0.81
C ILE A 119 5.52 7.90 0.32
N TYR A 120 6.28 7.09 1.07
CA TYR A 120 6.49 5.69 0.78
C TYR A 120 5.42 4.79 1.44
N LEU A 121 4.87 3.87 0.65
CA LEU A 121 3.94 2.83 1.12
C LEU A 121 4.49 1.45 0.70
N ASP A 122 4.81 0.63 1.70
CA ASP A 122 5.47 -0.66 1.49
C ASP A 122 4.52 -1.75 0.96
N GLY A 123 5.14 -2.85 0.52
CA GLY A 123 4.44 -4.05 0.06
C GLY A 123 3.75 -4.83 1.17
N ILE A 124 3.06 -5.91 0.79
CA ILE A 124 2.24 -6.73 1.69
C ILE A 124 3.03 -7.42 2.82
N SER A 125 4.34 -7.45 2.76
CA SER A 125 5.20 -7.99 3.82
C SER A 125 5.38 -7.07 5.04
N GLN A 126 4.85 -5.84 4.99
CA GLN A 126 4.96 -4.90 6.09
C GLN A 126 4.19 -5.37 7.33
N SER A 127 4.91 -5.69 8.41
CA SER A 127 4.34 -6.12 9.70
C SER A 127 4.74 -5.20 10.86
N SER A 128 5.87 -4.52 10.74
CA SER A 128 6.47 -3.66 11.76
C SER A 128 6.85 -2.29 11.18
N ALA A 129 7.28 -1.39 12.06
CA ALA A 129 7.86 -0.12 11.65
C ALA A 129 9.27 -0.31 11.05
N ASP A 130 9.94 -1.42 11.39
CA ASP A 130 11.25 -1.76 10.85
C ASP A 130 11.07 -2.49 9.51
N TYR A 131 11.65 -1.93 8.48
CA TYR A 131 11.63 -2.52 7.15
C TYR A 131 12.66 -3.65 7.02
N PRO A 132 12.41 -4.65 6.15
CA PRO A 132 13.43 -5.62 5.78
C PRO A 132 14.69 -4.93 5.23
N LYS A 133 15.88 -5.48 5.46
CA LYS A 133 17.17 -4.88 5.08
C LYS A 133 17.25 -4.37 3.65
N ARG A 134 16.61 -5.07 2.70
CA ARG A 134 16.60 -4.63 1.29
C ARG A 134 15.78 -3.35 1.09
N VAL A 135 14.64 -3.27 1.75
CA VAL A 135 13.78 -2.08 1.71
C VAL A 135 14.48 -0.92 2.42
N GLN A 136 15.07 -1.15 3.60
CA GLN A 136 15.86 -0.14 4.30
C GLN A 136 16.99 0.41 3.42
N ASN A 137 17.74 -0.47 2.74
CA ASN A 137 18.81 -0.06 1.84
C ASN A 137 18.29 0.79 0.66
N PHE A 138 17.15 0.40 0.08
CA PHE A 138 16.49 1.20 -0.97
C PHE A 138 16.07 2.57 -0.45
N LEU A 139 15.38 2.63 0.68
CA LEU A 139 14.86 3.87 1.25
C LEU A 139 15.98 4.81 1.68
N SER A 140 17.01 4.31 2.38
CA SER A 140 18.13 5.11 2.82
C SER A 140 18.97 5.65 1.65
N THR A 141 19.15 4.84 0.60
CA THR A 141 19.87 5.29 -0.60
C THR A 141 19.05 6.32 -1.38
N LEU A 142 17.75 6.12 -1.50
CA LEU A 142 16.85 7.09 -2.13
C LEU A 142 16.88 8.41 -1.37
N GLU A 143 16.66 8.39 -0.05
CA GLU A 143 16.67 9.58 0.80
C GLU A 143 17.98 10.37 0.70
N ALA A 144 19.12 9.67 0.74
CA ALA A 144 20.43 10.29 0.60
C ALA A 144 20.68 10.93 -0.78
N SER A 145 19.93 10.48 -1.80
CA SER A 145 20.05 10.96 -3.19
C SER A 145 19.03 12.03 -3.55
N LEU A 146 18.04 12.29 -2.68
CA LEU A 146 17.03 13.33 -2.93
C LEU A 146 17.60 14.73 -2.74
N PRO A 147 17.12 15.73 -3.51
CA PRO A 147 17.35 17.13 -3.25
C PRO A 147 16.91 17.53 -1.83
N LYS A 148 17.64 18.47 -1.23
CA LYS A 148 17.38 18.91 0.17
C LYS A 148 16.03 19.60 0.36
N ASP A 149 15.47 20.13 -0.70
CA ASP A 149 14.15 20.77 -0.74
C ASP A 149 12.99 19.77 -0.87
N MET A 150 13.27 18.47 -0.92
CA MET A 150 12.25 17.41 -0.92
C MET A 150 12.16 16.74 0.45
N VAL A 151 10.93 16.50 0.91
CA VAL A 151 10.67 15.83 2.20
C VAL A 151 10.25 14.39 1.94
N PHE A 152 11.01 13.44 2.48
CA PHE A 152 10.72 12.01 2.36
C PHE A 152 10.05 11.47 3.63
N VAL A 153 8.92 10.80 3.46
CA VAL A 153 8.07 10.26 4.52
C VAL A 153 8.02 8.74 4.39
N GLN A 154 8.59 8.02 5.35
CA GLN A 154 8.69 6.54 5.31
C GLN A 154 8.04 5.85 6.50
N ASP A 155 7.38 6.57 7.39
CA ASP A 155 6.77 6.05 8.62
C ASP A 155 5.30 5.63 8.46
N ILE A 156 4.86 5.38 7.23
CA ILE A 156 3.49 4.99 6.95
C ILE A 156 3.32 3.47 7.00
N MET A 157 2.50 3.01 7.93
CA MET A 157 2.04 1.63 7.99
C MET A 157 0.86 1.45 7.02
N ALA A 158 1.16 1.12 5.77
CA ALA A 158 0.19 1.08 4.67
C ALA A 158 -1.05 0.19 4.94
N TYR A 159 -0.90 -0.80 5.83
CA TYR A 159 -1.94 -1.78 6.16
C TYR A 159 -2.53 -1.60 7.57
N SER A 160 -2.35 -0.42 8.16
CA SER A 160 -2.87 -0.09 9.48
C SER A 160 -3.59 1.25 9.45
N ALA A 161 -4.90 1.23 9.69
CA ALA A 161 -5.69 2.46 9.81
C ALA A 161 -5.27 3.35 11.01
N LEU A 162 -4.50 2.79 11.94
CA LEU A 162 -3.99 3.47 13.14
C LEU A 162 -2.53 3.88 13.03
N ASN A 163 -1.88 3.63 11.91
CA ASN A 163 -0.43 3.79 11.72
C ASN A 163 0.39 3.08 12.81
N ARG A 164 -0.03 1.90 13.22
CA ARG A 164 0.62 1.11 14.29
C ARG A 164 1.05 -0.25 13.75
N PRO A 165 2.22 -0.75 14.18
CA PRO A 165 2.63 -2.12 13.89
C PRO A 165 1.57 -3.13 14.30
N LEU A 166 1.48 -4.27 13.63
CA LEU A 166 0.55 -5.35 13.97
C LEU A 166 0.69 -5.79 15.43
N THR A 167 1.92 -5.77 15.95
CA THR A 167 2.26 -6.11 17.35
C THR A 167 1.65 -5.16 18.38
N MET A 168 1.17 -3.98 17.98
CA MET A 168 0.53 -2.99 18.84
C MET A 168 -0.97 -2.86 18.59
N GLN A 169 -1.52 -3.52 17.59
CA GLN A 169 -2.94 -3.45 17.24
C GLN A 169 -3.80 -4.29 18.19
N ARG A 170 -4.70 -3.66 18.90
CA ARG A 170 -5.71 -4.36 19.72
C ARG A 170 -6.90 -4.77 18.85
N PRO A 171 -7.54 -5.93 19.08
CA PRO A 171 -7.31 -6.90 20.18
C PRO A 171 -6.25 -7.96 19.90
N PHE A 172 -5.69 -8.03 18.68
CA PHE A 172 -4.86 -9.15 18.22
C PHE A 172 -3.35 -8.94 18.45
N ALA A 173 -2.95 -7.90 19.16
CA ALA A 173 -1.54 -7.58 19.40
C ALA A 173 -0.72 -8.75 20.00
N ARG A 174 -1.32 -9.57 20.88
CA ARG A 174 -0.64 -10.75 21.47
C ARG A 174 -0.36 -11.82 20.42
N PHE A 175 -1.32 -12.07 19.53
CA PHE A 175 -1.18 -13.02 18.43
C PHE A 175 -0.06 -12.57 17.47
N TRP A 176 -0.06 -11.33 17.05
CA TRP A 176 0.95 -10.81 16.13
C TRP A 176 2.35 -10.75 16.76
N ARG A 177 2.45 -10.47 18.06
CA ARG A 177 3.74 -10.57 18.78
C ARG A 177 4.26 -11.99 18.80
N TRP A 178 3.39 -12.97 19.01
CA TRP A 178 3.77 -14.38 18.93
C TRP A 178 4.23 -14.77 17.53
N VAL A 179 3.52 -14.33 16.48
CA VAL A 179 3.94 -14.56 15.08
C VAL A 179 5.33 -14.00 14.83
N ASN A 180 5.59 -12.74 15.17
CA ASN A 180 6.90 -12.12 14.97
C ASN A 180 8.00 -12.82 15.77
N GLN A 181 7.75 -13.24 17.02
CA GLN A 181 8.73 -13.99 17.81
C GLN A 181 9.08 -15.33 17.16
N VAL A 182 8.10 -16.04 16.61
CA VAL A 182 8.36 -17.30 15.91
C VAL A 182 9.17 -17.06 14.62
N GLU A 183 8.90 -15.98 13.89
CA GLU A 183 9.69 -15.58 12.72
C GLU A 183 11.15 -15.27 13.09
N GLU A 184 11.39 -14.55 14.17
CA GLU A 184 12.74 -14.26 14.65
C GLU A 184 13.53 -15.54 15.01
N TRP A 185 12.87 -16.51 15.62
CA TRP A 185 13.50 -17.77 16.02
C TRP A 185 13.61 -18.77 14.87
N HIS A 186 12.69 -18.71 13.93
CA HIS A 186 12.62 -19.59 12.76
C HIS A 186 12.38 -18.79 11.48
N PRO A 187 13.43 -18.18 10.88
CA PRO A 187 13.32 -17.32 9.69
C PRO A 187 12.73 -18.01 8.44
N ARG A 188 12.49 -19.31 8.49
CA ARG A 188 11.80 -20.10 7.45
C ARG A 188 10.41 -20.53 7.88
N SER A 189 9.88 -19.95 8.95
CA SER A 189 8.51 -20.22 9.39
C SER A 189 7.53 -19.80 8.30
N PRO A 190 6.47 -20.57 8.06
CA PRO A 190 5.40 -20.16 7.13
C PRO A 190 4.48 -19.10 7.71
N LEU A 191 4.79 -18.51 8.87
CA LEU A 191 3.91 -17.54 9.54
C LEU A 191 3.93 -16.16 8.88
N ASP A 192 4.99 -15.82 8.14
CA ASP A 192 5.03 -14.66 7.25
C ASP A 192 3.90 -14.68 6.20
N ILE A 193 3.45 -15.90 5.82
CA ILE A 193 2.28 -16.08 4.97
C ILE A 193 1.03 -15.45 5.59
N LEU A 194 0.86 -15.47 6.91
CA LEU A 194 -0.31 -14.88 7.59
C LEU A 194 -0.32 -13.35 7.44
N VAL A 195 0.84 -12.71 7.61
CA VAL A 195 0.98 -11.25 7.40
C VAL A 195 0.68 -10.90 5.94
N ASN A 196 1.30 -11.63 5.02
CA ASN A 196 1.12 -11.42 3.59
C ASN A 196 -0.35 -11.61 3.17
N LEU A 197 -1.03 -12.63 3.67
CA LEU A 197 -2.46 -12.88 3.37
C LEU A 197 -3.35 -11.79 3.94
N ARG A 198 -3.13 -11.38 5.19
CA ARG A 198 -3.86 -10.28 5.81
C ARG A 198 -3.72 -9.01 4.96
N ASN A 199 -2.51 -8.64 4.63
CA ASN A 199 -2.24 -7.43 3.88
C ASN A 199 -2.74 -7.54 2.42
N THR A 200 -2.65 -8.71 1.80
CA THR A 200 -3.28 -8.98 0.48
C THR A 200 -4.79 -8.80 0.54
N PHE A 201 -5.44 -9.24 1.62
CA PHE A 201 -6.87 -9.02 1.78
C PHE A 201 -7.20 -7.52 1.90
N GLN A 202 -6.40 -6.73 2.60
CA GLN A 202 -6.57 -5.28 2.67
C GLN A 202 -6.36 -4.61 1.30
N VAL A 203 -5.38 -5.07 0.51
CA VAL A 203 -5.23 -4.65 -0.88
C VAL A 203 -6.49 -4.96 -1.69
N ALA A 204 -7.05 -6.16 -1.56
CA ALA A 204 -8.30 -6.54 -2.22
C ALA A 204 -9.48 -5.67 -1.77
N VAL A 205 -9.62 -5.40 -0.47
CA VAL A 205 -10.63 -4.47 0.05
C VAL A 205 -10.45 -3.06 -0.51
N SER A 206 -9.21 -2.59 -0.62
CA SER A 206 -8.90 -1.29 -1.23
C SER A 206 -9.39 -1.17 -2.67
N THR A 207 -9.50 -2.28 -3.40
CA THR A 207 -10.01 -2.29 -4.78
C THR A 207 -11.53 -2.31 -4.89
N ASP A 208 -12.24 -2.70 -3.84
CA ASP A 208 -13.70 -2.84 -3.84
C ASP A 208 -14.40 -1.48 -3.65
N ASN A 209 -15.34 -1.16 -4.53
CA ASN A 209 -16.04 0.13 -4.48
C ASN A 209 -16.95 0.30 -3.25
N ARG A 210 -17.33 -0.79 -2.57
CA ARG A 210 -18.24 -0.77 -1.42
C ARG A 210 -17.48 -0.68 -0.09
N TYR A 211 -16.40 -1.44 0.04
CA TYR A 211 -15.62 -1.56 1.29
C TYR A 211 -14.33 -0.75 1.24
N GLY A 212 -13.77 -0.54 0.04
CA GLY A 212 -12.57 0.25 -0.17
C GLY A 212 -12.62 1.66 0.44
N PRO A 213 -13.75 2.39 0.34
CA PRO A 213 -13.85 3.73 0.93
C PRO A 213 -13.46 3.80 2.40
N VAL A 214 -13.84 2.83 3.22
CA VAL A 214 -13.51 2.82 4.66
C VAL A 214 -12.01 2.68 4.88
N PHE A 215 -11.38 1.72 4.19
CA PHE A 215 -9.94 1.47 4.30
C PHE A 215 -9.10 2.58 3.68
N ASN A 216 -9.44 3.01 2.46
CA ASN A 216 -8.71 4.02 1.71
C ASN A 216 -8.73 5.38 2.41
N ARG A 217 -9.87 5.74 3.01
CA ARG A 217 -10.01 6.93 3.85
C ARG A 217 -9.12 6.87 5.09
N GLY A 218 -9.06 5.71 5.75
CA GLY A 218 -8.16 5.49 6.89
C GLY A 218 -6.70 5.71 6.51
N THR A 219 -6.26 5.14 5.40
CA THR A 219 -4.90 5.34 4.88
C THR A 219 -4.61 6.80 4.55
N ALA A 220 -5.53 7.49 3.89
CA ALA A 220 -5.39 8.91 3.60
C ALA A 220 -5.25 9.73 4.89
N GLN A 221 -6.02 9.41 5.94
CA GLN A 221 -5.91 10.08 7.23
C GLN A 221 -4.55 9.87 7.90
N VAL A 222 -4.01 8.65 7.82
CA VAL A 222 -2.65 8.36 8.31
C VAL A 222 -1.62 9.22 7.59
N ILE A 223 -1.70 9.31 6.26
CA ILE A 223 -0.81 10.15 5.45
C ILE A 223 -0.96 11.63 5.84
N LEU A 224 -2.19 12.14 5.95
CA LEU A 224 -2.47 13.53 6.35
C LEU A 224 -1.89 13.86 7.73
N ASN A 225 -2.04 12.94 8.70
CA ASN A 225 -1.50 13.14 10.05
C ASN A 225 0.03 13.19 10.02
N SER A 226 0.68 12.30 9.26
CA SER A 226 2.13 12.29 9.10
C SER A 226 2.63 13.57 8.41
N LEU A 227 1.95 14.04 7.38
CA LEU A 227 2.26 15.31 6.70
C LEU A 227 2.12 16.51 7.67
N ARG A 228 1.04 16.57 8.45
CA ARG A 228 0.83 17.62 9.45
C ARG A 228 1.92 17.65 10.52
N GLN A 229 2.31 16.48 11.03
CA GLN A 229 3.39 16.36 12.02
C GLN A 229 4.73 16.86 11.48
N ARG A 230 4.94 16.82 10.16
CA ARG A 230 6.13 17.33 9.47
C ARG A 230 5.99 18.78 8.99
N GLY A 231 4.95 19.48 9.42
CA GLY A 231 4.74 20.88 9.04
C GLY A 231 4.41 21.04 7.55
N TYR A 232 3.58 20.14 6.99
CA TYR A 232 3.14 20.24 5.60
C TYR A 232 2.62 21.64 5.27
N ARG A 233 3.16 22.22 4.20
CA ARG A 233 2.73 23.53 3.70
C ARG A 233 1.70 23.35 2.58
N PRO A 234 0.51 24.02 2.70
CA PRO A 234 -0.53 23.96 1.68
C PRO A 234 -0.01 24.33 0.29
N GLY A 235 -0.50 23.65 -0.75
CA GLY A 235 -0.10 23.92 -2.13
C GLY A 235 1.13 23.14 -2.60
N VAL A 236 1.90 22.53 -1.71
CA VAL A 236 3.08 21.73 -2.09
C VAL A 236 2.63 20.39 -2.68
N PRO A 237 3.12 19.99 -3.87
CA PRO A 237 2.74 18.74 -4.52
C PRO A 237 3.21 17.52 -3.76
N ILE A 238 2.50 16.40 -3.96
CA ILE A 238 2.74 15.13 -3.28
C ILE A 238 3.04 14.04 -4.32
N THR A 239 4.04 13.20 -4.03
CA THR A 239 4.27 11.96 -4.76
C THR A 239 4.10 10.77 -3.82
N LEU A 240 3.22 9.84 -4.17
CA LEU A 240 3.06 8.58 -3.46
C LEU A 240 3.90 7.51 -4.15
N LEU A 241 4.89 6.96 -3.44
CA LEU A 241 5.74 5.87 -3.92
C LEU A 241 5.25 4.57 -3.28
N GLY A 242 4.50 3.78 -4.04
CA GLY A 242 3.94 2.50 -3.58
C GLY A 242 4.70 1.31 -4.13
N TYR A 243 5.13 0.40 -3.26
CA TYR A 243 5.76 -0.86 -3.65
C TYR A 243 4.75 -2.00 -3.61
N SER A 244 4.67 -2.81 -4.68
CA SER A 244 3.76 -3.97 -4.76
C SER A 244 2.31 -3.61 -4.40
N GLY A 245 1.73 -4.23 -3.36
CA GLY A 245 0.40 -3.92 -2.84
C GLY A 245 0.26 -2.48 -2.33
N GLY A 246 1.35 -1.86 -1.86
CA GLY A 246 1.37 -0.46 -1.43
C GLY A 246 1.00 0.51 -2.55
N ALA A 247 1.23 0.16 -3.82
CA ALA A 247 0.80 0.96 -4.95
C ALA A 247 -0.73 1.04 -5.09
N GLN A 248 -1.45 -0.06 -4.80
CA GLN A 248 -2.92 -0.05 -4.77
C GLN A 248 -3.44 0.79 -3.60
N VAL A 249 -2.82 0.66 -2.44
CA VAL A 249 -3.18 1.43 -1.23
C VAL A 249 -2.92 2.92 -1.48
N ALA A 250 -1.81 3.28 -2.14
CA ALA A 250 -1.51 4.65 -2.56
C ALA A 250 -2.62 5.22 -3.45
N LEU A 251 -2.97 4.50 -4.52
CA LEU A 251 -4.05 4.92 -5.43
C LEU A 251 -5.42 5.02 -4.73
N GLY A 252 -5.69 4.11 -3.79
CA GLY A 252 -6.92 4.16 -2.99
C GLY A 252 -7.01 5.41 -2.11
N ALA A 253 -5.89 5.92 -1.61
CA ALA A 253 -5.84 7.10 -0.77
C ALA A 253 -5.96 8.42 -1.57
N VAL A 254 -5.64 8.42 -2.87
CA VAL A 254 -5.57 9.65 -3.70
C VAL A 254 -6.82 10.50 -3.62
N THR A 255 -8.01 9.93 -3.84
CA THR A 255 -9.29 10.66 -3.83
C THR A 255 -9.48 11.46 -2.54
N TYR A 256 -9.14 10.85 -1.41
CA TYR A 256 -9.30 11.49 -0.10
C TYR A 256 -8.22 12.54 0.17
N LEU A 257 -6.99 12.30 -0.29
CA LEU A 257 -5.90 13.27 -0.22
C LEU A 257 -6.17 14.48 -1.12
N LYS A 258 -6.64 14.24 -2.34
CA LYS A 258 -7.02 15.30 -3.28
C LYS A 258 -8.11 16.19 -2.69
N TYR A 259 -9.16 15.56 -2.12
CA TYR A 259 -10.24 16.29 -1.46
C TYR A 259 -9.77 17.12 -0.26
N ALA A 260 -8.81 16.60 0.51
CA ALA A 260 -8.35 17.25 1.73
C ALA A 260 -7.31 18.36 1.49
N LEU A 261 -6.49 18.25 0.44
CA LEU A 261 -5.33 19.11 0.21
C LEU A 261 -5.43 19.96 -1.06
N ASP A 262 -6.21 19.51 -2.04
CA ASP A 262 -6.39 20.14 -3.37
C ASP A 262 -5.06 20.47 -4.06
N VAL A 263 -4.15 19.51 -4.10
CA VAL A 263 -2.80 19.67 -4.67
C VAL A 263 -2.55 18.65 -5.78
N PRO A 264 -1.57 18.89 -6.66
CA PRO A 264 -1.10 17.87 -7.59
C PRO A 264 -0.59 16.64 -6.88
N ILE A 265 -1.10 15.46 -7.27
CA ILE A 265 -0.67 14.16 -6.72
C ILE A 265 -0.19 13.28 -7.86
N GLU A 266 1.06 12.86 -7.78
CA GLU A 266 1.65 11.85 -8.65
C GLU A 266 1.81 10.52 -7.91
N VAL A 267 1.77 9.41 -8.65
CA VAL A 267 1.97 8.08 -8.07
C VAL A 267 3.07 7.36 -8.82
N ILE A 268 4.08 6.88 -8.09
CA ILE A 268 5.09 5.94 -8.58
C ILE A 268 4.71 4.56 -8.06
N SER A 269 4.35 3.68 -8.96
CA SER A 269 3.97 2.30 -8.67
C SER A 269 5.13 1.38 -9.01
N LEU A 270 5.92 1.00 -8.00
CA LEU A 270 7.07 0.12 -8.16
C LEU A 270 6.62 -1.35 -8.02
N ALA A 271 6.73 -2.12 -9.08
CA ALA A 271 6.21 -3.49 -9.17
C ALA A 271 4.76 -3.62 -8.65
N GLY A 272 3.95 -2.58 -8.85
CA GLY A 272 2.64 -2.47 -8.23
C GLY A 272 1.61 -3.40 -8.83
N VAL A 273 0.70 -3.88 -7.98
CA VAL A 273 -0.53 -4.58 -8.38
C VAL A 273 -1.68 -3.62 -8.14
N VAL A 274 -2.20 -3.01 -9.20
CA VAL A 274 -3.20 -1.94 -9.11
C VAL A 274 -4.47 -2.30 -9.89
N SER A 275 -5.63 -2.00 -9.31
CA SER A 275 -6.93 -2.29 -9.94
C SER A 275 -7.28 -1.34 -11.08
N GLY A 276 -6.76 -0.12 -11.03
CA GLY A 276 -7.10 0.93 -11.97
C GLY A 276 -8.44 1.64 -11.71
N ASN A 277 -9.08 1.38 -10.56
CA ASN A 277 -10.37 1.98 -10.23
C ASN A 277 -10.24 3.23 -9.37
N ASN A 278 -9.46 3.12 -8.28
CA ASN A 278 -9.41 4.16 -7.26
C ASN A 278 -8.36 5.21 -7.62
N GLY A 279 -8.72 6.46 -7.49
CA GLY A 279 -7.81 7.58 -7.62
C GLY A 279 -7.14 7.80 -8.99
N VAL A 280 -7.14 6.80 -9.90
CA VAL A 280 -6.47 6.92 -11.20
C VAL A 280 -7.05 8.06 -12.05
N ALA A 281 -8.32 8.39 -11.86
CA ALA A 281 -8.96 9.52 -12.53
C ALA A 281 -8.47 10.88 -12.02
N GLU A 282 -7.95 10.93 -10.81
CA GLU A 282 -7.67 12.17 -10.06
C GLU A 282 -6.18 12.50 -9.93
N ILE A 283 -5.29 11.56 -10.30
CA ILE A 283 -3.85 11.79 -10.30
C ILE A 283 -3.42 12.63 -11.50
N GLU A 284 -2.37 13.39 -11.31
CA GLU A 284 -1.69 14.06 -12.41
C GLU A 284 -0.96 13.05 -13.30
N LYS A 285 -0.24 12.11 -12.67
CA LYS A 285 0.49 11.06 -13.38
C LYS A 285 0.68 9.79 -12.55
N LEU A 286 0.58 8.64 -13.20
CA LEU A 286 0.96 7.33 -12.69
C LEU A 286 2.15 6.82 -13.48
N TYR A 287 3.28 6.68 -12.82
CA TYR A 287 4.46 5.98 -13.34
C TYR A 287 4.42 4.54 -12.86
N HIS A 288 4.13 3.61 -13.76
CA HIS A 288 4.00 2.18 -13.42
C HIS A 288 5.26 1.42 -13.82
N LEU A 289 6.19 1.27 -12.88
CA LEU A 289 7.48 0.61 -13.03
C LEU A 289 7.30 -0.91 -12.84
N ARG A 290 7.60 -1.70 -13.84
CA ARG A 290 7.42 -3.15 -13.80
C ARG A 290 8.59 -3.90 -14.44
N GLY A 291 8.91 -5.06 -13.87
CA GLY A 291 9.86 -5.99 -14.46
C GLY A 291 9.22 -6.88 -15.53
N ASP A 292 9.98 -7.26 -16.53
CA ASP A 292 9.50 -8.15 -17.61
C ASP A 292 9.21 -9.56 -17.09
N ARG A 293 9.86 -9.97 -15.99
CA ARG A 293 9.66 -11.26 -15.30
C ARG A 293 8.68 -11.17 -14.13
N ASP A 294 8.05 -10.02 -13.92
CA ASP A 294 7.06 -9.81 -12.86
C ASP A 294 5.71 -10.45 -13.26
N LEU A 295 5.49 -11.67 -12.79
CA LEU A 295 4.25 -12.41 -13.03
C LEU A 295 3.07 -11.80 -12.27
N LEU A 296 3.28 -11.24 -11.06
CA LEU A 296 2.19 -10.67 -10.26
C LEU A 296 1.64 -9.41 -10.91
N ALA A 297 2.48 -8.56 -11.47
CA ALA A 297 2.03 -7.38 -12.22
C ALA A 297 1.22 -7.78 -13.48
N LYS A 298 1.61 -8.88 -14.15
CA LYS A 298 0.88 -9.42 -15.31
C LYS A 298 -0.47 -10.03 -14.91
N ILE A 299 -0.48 -10.85 -13.86
CA ILE A 299 -1.71 -11.45 -13.31
C ILE A 299 -2.64 -10.34 -12.81
N GLY A 300 -2.13 -9.33 -12.11
CA GLY A 300 -2.92 -8.19 -11.66
C GLY A 300 -3.63 -7.49 -12.82
N ALA A 301 -2.97 -7.30 -13.95
CA ALA A 301 -3.61 -6.72 -15.13
C ALA A 301 -4.76 -7.61 -15.67
N LEU A 302 -4.62 -8.92 -15.58
CA LEU A 302 -5.64 -9.88 -16.01
C LEU A 302 -6.82 -9.95 -15.02
N MET A 303 -6.55 -9.87 -13.71
CA MET A 303 -7.56 -9.99 -12.66
C MET A 303 -8.53 -8.80 -12.59
N PHE A 304 -8.14 -7.64 -13.10
CA PHE A 304 -8.95 -6.43 -13.01
C PHE A 304 -9.60 -6.08 -14.35
N PRO A 305 -10.89 -6.45 -14.58
CA PRO A 305 -11.58 -6.22 -15.85
C PRO A 305 -11.62 -4.76 -16.29
N MET A 306 -11.63 -3.82 -15.35
CA MET A 306 -11.60 -2.38 -15.64
C MET A 306 -10.27 -1.92 -16.29
N ARG A 307 -9.25 -2.77 -16.29
CA ARG A 307 -7.98 -2.54 -17.01
C ARG A 307 -7.96 -3.14 -18.42
N TRP A 308 -8.96 -3.93 -18.76
CA TRP A 308 -9.02 -4.56 -20.08
C TRP A 308 -9.38 -3.53 -21.15
N PRO A 309 -8.86 -3.66 -22.38
CA PRO A 309 -9.16 -2.73 -23.46
C PRO A 309 -10.65 -2.61 -23.78
N VAL A 310 -11.41 -3.69 -23.57
CA VAL A 310 -12.88 -3.69 -23.79
C VAL A 310 -13.62 -2.73 -22.83
N ALA A 311 -13.06 -2.41 -21.68
CA ALA A 311 -13.61 -1.47 -20.73
C ALA A 311 -13.14 -0.02 -21.03
N ALA A 312 -13.33 0.45 -22.26
CA ALA A 312 -12.83 1.75 -22.75
C ALA A 312 -13.25 2.94 -21.85
N TRP A 313 -14.46 2.87 -21.27
CA TRP A 313 -15.01 3.90 -20.35
C TRP A 313 -14.41 3.90 -18.94
N SER A 314 -13.54 2.96 -18.61
CA SER A 314 -12.97 2.87 -17.27
C SER A 314 -12.03 4.03 -17.00
N SER A 315 -11.93 4.43 -15.71
CA SER A 315 -10.98 5.45 -15.26
C SER A 315 -9.54 5.12 -15.66
N TRP A 316 -9.19 3.83 -15.68
CA TRP A 316 -7.88 3.36 -16.14
C TRP A 316 -7.63 3.65 -17.62
N ASN A 317 -8.55 3.26 -18.50
CA ASN A 317 -8.36 3.43 -19.94
C ASN A 317 -8.46 4.90 -20.34
N LEU A 318 -9.38 5.66 -19.75
CA LEU A 318 -9.46 7.12 -19.95
C LEU A 318 -8.17 7.83 -19.50
N ALA A 319 -7.59 7.42 -18.35
CA ALA A 319 -6.33 7.99 -17.89
C ALA A 319 -5.15 7.61 -18.81
N ARG A 320 -5.17 6.40 -19.38
CA ARG A 320 -4.18 6.00 -20.40
C ARG A 320 -4.27 6.82 -21.67
N GLU A 321 -5.46 7.00 -22.19
CA GLU A 321 -5.72 7.83 -23.39
C GLU A 321 -5.30 9.29 -23.16
N ALA A 322 -5.54 9.81 -21.96
CA ALA A 322 -5.10 11.14 -21.55
C ALA A 322 -3.57 11.23 -21.27
N GLY A 323 -2.79 10.16 -21.49
CA GLY A 323 -1.34 10.13 -21.25
C GLY A 323 -0.95 10.24 -19.79
N ARG A 324 -1.90 10.05 -18.84
CA ARG A 324 -1.63 10.11 -17.40
C ARG A 324 -1.02 8.82 -16.84
N VAL A 325 -1.13 7.69 -17.53
CA VAL A 325 -0.52 6.42 -17.12
C VAL A 325 0.69 6.14 -18.02
N ARG A 326 1.88 6.11 -17.42
CA ARG A 326 3.14 5.81 -18.10
C ARG A 326 3.70 4.49 -17.59
N PHE A 327 3.93 3.55 -18.50
CA PHE A 327 4.62 2.29 -18.20
C PHE A 327 6.12 2.45 -18.40
N ILE A 328 6.89 1.98 -17.43
CA ILE A 328 8.36 1.98 -17.49
C ILE A 328 8.84 0.55 -17.20
N SER A 329 9.62 -0.02 -18.13
CA SER A 329 10.22 -1.33 -17.93
C SER A 329 11.48 -1.21 -17.07
N LEU A 330 11.60 -2.10 -16.09
CA LEU A 330 12.80 -2.30 -15.29
C LEU A 330 13.71 -3.40 -15.90
N GLY A 331 13.39 -3.88 -17.12
CA GLY A 331 14.08 -5.00 -17.75
C GLY A 331 13.74 -6.35 -17.13
N PRO A 332 14.62 -7.37 -17.19
CA PRO A 332 14.34 -8.75 -16.78
C PRO A 332 14.28 -8.95 -15.26
N VAL A 333 13.56 -8.07 -14.58
CA VAL A 333 13.40 -8.00 -13.12
C VAL A 333 12.15 -8.76 -12.71
N SER A 334 12.22 -9.48 -11.58
CA SER A 334 11.11 -10.20 -10.94
C SER A 334 10.31 -9.27 -10.02
N HIS A 335 9.19 -9.77 -9.44
CA HIS A 335 8.32 -8.97 -8.58
C HIS A 335 9.01 -8.48 -7.30
N SER A 336 9.68 -9.38 -6.57
CA SER A 336 10.26 -9.11 -5.26
C SER A 336 11.40 -10.08 -4.94
N GLY A 337 12.04 -9.94 -3.78
CA GLY A 337 13.07 -10.83 -3.28
C GLY A 337 14.36 -10.78 -4.12
N PRO A 338 15.09 -11.89 -4.22
CA PRO A 338 16.20 -12.03 -5.16
C PRO A 338 15.72 -11.79 -6.59
N LYS A 339 16.47 -10.99 -7.36
CA LYS A 339 16.10 -10.53 -8.73
C LYS A 339 14.89 -9.58 -8.78
N GLY A 340 14.37 -9.12 -7.64
CA GLY A 340 13.36 -8.06 -7.59
C GLY A 340 13.93 -6.65 -7.88
N PRO A 341 13.07 -5.61 -7.96
CA PRO A 341 13.48 -4.27 -8.38
C PRO A 341 14.45 -3.59 -7.41
N ILE A 342 14.43 -3.95 -6.13
CA ILE A 342 15.29 -3.38 -5.08
C ILE A 342 16.42 -4.34 -4.66
N ASP A 343 16.80 -5.30 -5.53
CA ASP A 343 17.89 -6.22 -5.26
C ASP A 343 19.26 -5.58 -5.57
N PRO A 344 20.15 -5.42 -4.57
CA PRO A 344 21.47 -4.82 -4.80
C PRO A 344 22.46 -5.79 -5.45
N VAL A 345 22.18 -7.10 -5.44
CA VAL A 345 23.12 -8.14 -5.87
C VAL A 345 22.96 -8.50 -7.33
N SER A 346 21.71 -8.74 -7.76
CA SER A 346 21.41 -9.11 -9.14
C SER A 346 21.70 -7.97 -10.10
N ARG A 347 22.28 -8.31 -11.27
CA ARG A 347 22.67 -7.34 -12.28
C ARG A 347 21.90 -7.51 -13.57
N LEU A 348 21.68 -6.41 -14.22
CA LEU A 348 21.11 -6.30 -15.55
C LEU A 348 22.19 -6.50 -16.64
N PRO A 349 21.82 -6.73 -17.90
CA PRO A 349 22.78 -6.87 -19.00
C PRO A 349 23.70 -5.66 -19.19
N ASN A 350 23.25 -4.47 -18.78
CA ASN A 350 24.05 -3.23 -18.80
C ASN A 350 25.03 -3.10 -17.62
N GLY A 351 25.12 -4.11 -16.74
CA GLY A 351 26.00 -4.14 -15.58
C GLY A 351 25.48 -3.44 -14.32
N HIS A 352 24.39 -2.65 -14.40
CA HIS A 352 23.78 -2.02 -13.25
C HIS A 352 23.11 -3.07 -12.34
N SER A 353 23.11 -2.84 -11.02
CA SER A 353 22.28 -3.63 -10.13
C SER A 353 20.80 -3.27 -10.34
N HIS A 354 19.88 -4.19 -10.00
CA HIS A 354 18.46 -3.90 -10.07
C HIS A 354 18.09 -2.68 -9.19
N LEU A 355 18.69 -2.61 -7.99
CA LEU A 355 18.51 -1.47 -7.09
C LEU A 355 18.99 -0.16 -7.73
N SER A 356 20.19 -0.15 -8.31
CA SER A 356 20.78 1.06 -8.92
C SER A 356 19.91 1.59 -10.06
N GLN A 357 19.45 0.71 -10.96
CA GLN A 357 18.56 1.12 -12.06
C GLN A 357 17.20 1.62 -11.55
N THR A 358 16.62 0.95 -10.55
CA THR A 358 15.36 1.39 -9.97
C THR A 358 15.49 2.77 -9.32
N LEU A 359 16.57 3.01 -8.56
CA LEU A 359 16.85 4.30 -7.95
C LEU A 359 17.01 5.40 -9.00
N GLU A 360 17.79 5.14 -10.05
CA GLU A 360 18.00 6.09 -11.14
C GLU A 360 16.67 6.51 -11.77
N ILE A 361 15.82 5.54 -12.12
CA ILE A 361 14.51 5.82 -12.72
C ILE A 361 13.58 6.58 -11.74
N VAL A 362 13.57 6.20 -10.47
CA VAL A 362 12.74 6.89 -9.47
C VAL A 362 13.24 8.32 -9.25
N LEU A 363 14.54 8.53 -9.16
CA LEU A 363 15.12 9.87 -9.04
C LEU A 363 14.84 10.73 -10.27
N ASP A 364 14.99 10.19 -11.47
CA ASP A 364 14.64 10.91 -12.71
C ASP A 364 13.18 11.37 -12.74
N ILE A 365 12.26 10.55 -12.22
CA ILE A 365 10.84 10.92 -12.10
C ILE A 365 10.65 12.03 -11.07
N LEU A 366 11.33 11.95 -9.94
CA LEU A 366 11.16 12.89 -8.83
C LEU A 366 11.81 14.26 -9.12
N THR A 367 12.98 14.26 -9.75
CA THR A 367 13.80 15.46 -10.00
C THR A 367 13.63 16.04 -11.39
N GLY A 368 13.07 15.26 -12.32
CA GLY A 368 12.83 15.71 -13.69
C GLY A 368 11.85 16.88 -13.70
N PRO A 369 12.04 17.85 -14.62
CA PRO A 369 11.02 18.86 -14.85
C PRO A 369 9.73 18.14 -15.25
N CYS A 370 8.58 18.67 -14.87
CA CYS A 370 7.22 18.23 -15.28
C CYS A 370 7.04 18.29 -16.82
N GLN A 371 8.01 17.90 -17.60
CA GLN A 371 8.02 17.92 -19.06
C GLN A 371 8.39 16.55 -19.61
N SER A 372 7.48 16.09 -20.45
CA SER A 372 7.60 15.00 -21.40
C SER A 372 8.94 14.95 -22.11
N LYS A 373 9.90 14.14 -21.64
CA LYS A 373 10.85 13.53 -22.57
C LYS A 373 10.24 12.21 -23.04
N GLU A 374 9.77 12.19 -24.26
CA GLU A 374 9.46 10.96 -24.99
C GLU A 374 10.75 10.12 -25.01
N ILE A 375 10.75 9.08 -24.17
CA ILE A 375 11.66 7.97 -24.41
C ILE A 375 10.96 7.12 -25.46
N ALA A 376 11.56 7.11 -26.65
CA ALA A 376 11.10 6.45 -27.84
C ALA A 376 10.69 4.99 -27.59
N LYS A 377 9.64 4.60 -28.32
CA LYS A 377 9.21 3.22 -28.54
C LYS A 377 10.41 2.32 -28.83
N ALA A 378 10.60 1.28 -28.01
CA ALA A 378 11.22 0.03 -28.42
C ALA A 378 10.28 -1.11 -28.04
#